data_3e90cb611238a9a046e50efc53fcb002
#
_entry.id   3e90cb611238a9a046e50efc53fcb002
#
_cell.length_a   1.000
_cell.length_b   1.000
_cell.length_c   1.000
_cell.angle_alpha   90.00
_cell.angle_beta   90.00
_cell.angle_gamma   90.00
#
_symmetry.space_group_name_H-M   'P 1'
#
loop_
_entity.id
_entity.type
_entity.pdbx_description
1 polymer ?
#
loop_
_entity_poly.entity_id
_entity_poly.type
_entity_poly.pdbx_seq_one_letter_code
_entity_poly.pdbx_strand_id
1 'polypeptide(L)'
;MLKKLSLGLMVLASTGAVMAAGITAQDAGVYDVVSIKDNKPVGLSGVQMRIYQKGGDWFMDGKDDNIKSGPAKGKWFPVCNAGNKCEFKTSSKSDLKKIFPDLAVIQKTDNIGCIQNEVQAICRLDSKVQKGYVGYMTVVLQAKPHVYMTMQRRPS
;
A
#
# COMPACT_ATOMS: atom_id res chain seq x y z
N MET A 1 -8.38 -57.40 -34.53
CA MET A 1 -7.35 -56.32 -34.41
C MET A 1 -7.98 -55.16 -33.66
N LEU A 2 -7.78 -55.04 -32.33
CA LEU A 2 -8.28 -53.93 -31.53
C LEU A 2 -7.18 -52.89 -31.40
N LYS A 3 -7.38 -51.67 -31.98
CA LYS A 3 -6.50 -50.51 -31.73
C LYS A 3 -6.86 -49.87 -30.38
N LYS A 4 -5.92 -49.94 -29.43
CA LYS A 4 -5.99 -49.22 -28.16
C LYS A 4 -5.76 -47.75 -28.44
N LEU A 5 -6.78 -46.88 -28.25
CA LEU A 5 -6.61 -45.45 -28.13
C LEU A 5 -6.12 -45.12 -26.75
N SER A 6 -4.88 -44.64 -26.64
CA SER A 6 -4.30 -44.13 -25.42
C SER A 6 -4.71 -42.66 -25.29
N LEU A 7 -5.62 -42.37 -24.38
CA LEU A 7 -6.05 -41.01 -24.05
C LEU A 7 -5.01 -40.42 -23.10
N GLY A 8 -4.11 -39.59 -23.63
CA GLY A 8 -3.14 -38.85 -22.83
C GLY A 8 -3.84 -37.73 -22.04
N LEU A 9 -3.94 -37.91 -20.72
CA LEU A 9 -4.43 -36.88 -19.80
C LEU A 9 -3.34 -35.79 -19.66
N MET A 10 -3.47 -34.68 -20.39
CA MET A 10 -2.66 -33.50 -20.14
C MET A 10 -3.11 -32.84 -18.83
N VAL A 11 -2.37 -33.07 -17.77
CA VAL A 11 -2.49 -32.29 -16.54
C VAL A 11 -1.87 -30.91 -16.80
N LEU A 12 -2.70 -29.93 -17.06
CA LEU A 12 -2.30 -28.51 -17.03
C LEU A 12 -1.99 -28.16 -15.58
N ALA A 13 -0.73 -28.24 -15.19
CA ALA A 13 -0.23 -27.66 -13.96
C ALA A 13 -0.36 -26.14 -14.10
N SER A 14 -1.46 -25.57 -13.63
CA SER A 14 -1.59 -24.14 -13.39
C SER A 14 -0.61 -23.79 -12.26
N THR A 15 0.60 -23.37 -12.62
CA THR A 15 1.50 -22.68 -11.71
C THR A 15 0.82 -21.38 -11.36
N GLY A 16 0.02 -21.39 -10.28
CA GLY A 16 -0.49 -20.18 -9.67
C GLY A 16 0.70 -19.31 -9.28
N ALA A 17 1.02 -18.33 -10.11
CA ALA A 17 1.92 -17.28 -9.70
C ALA A 17 1.29 -16.67 -8.44
N VAL A 18 1.91 -16.89 -7.29
CA VAL A 18 1.59 -16.16 -6.06
C VAL A 18 1.93 -14.70 -6.39
N MET A 19 0.94 -13.97 -6.84
CA MET A 19 1.06 -12.53 -7.05
C MET A 19 1.33 -11.96 -5.66
N ALA A 20 2.52 -11.38 -5.48
CA ALA A 20 2.75 -10.55 -4.30
C ALA A 20 1.55 -9.62 -4.15
N ALA A 21 0.95 -9.58 -2.95
CA ALA A 21 -0.29 -8.84 -2.71
C ALA A 21 -0.02 -7.35 -2.94
N GLY A 22 -0.11 -6.91 -4.19
CA GLY A 22 -0.04 -5.51 -4.57
C GLY A 22 -1.25 -4.74 -4.08
N ILE A 23 -1.15 -3.43 -4.09
CA ILE A 23 -2.31 -2.56 -3.97
C ILE A 23 -3.24 -2.85 -5.16
N THR A 24 -4.49 -3.15 -4.89
CA THR A 24 -5.51 -3.50 -5.88
C THR A 24 -6.66 -2.49 -5.85
N ALA A 25 -7.55 -2.53 -6.83
CA ALA A 25 -8.73 -1.66 -6.85
C ALA A 25 -9.58 -1.75 -5.56
N GLN A 26 -9.55 -2.89 -4.87
CA GLN A 26 -10.23 -3.08 -3.59
C GLN A 26 -9.60 -2.25 -2.45
N ASP A 27 -8.36 -1.82 -2.62
CA ASP A 27 -7.65 -1.01 -1.63
C ASP A 27 -7.90 0.49 -1.83
N ALA A 28 -8.61 0.90 -2.89
CA ALA A 28 -9.07 2.27 -3.04
C ALA A 28 -9.99 2.66 -1.87
N GLY A 29 -9.82 3.88 -1.33
CA GLY A 29 -10.62 4.33 -0.19
C GLY A 29 -9.96 5.44 0.61
N VAL A 30 -10.57 5.75 1.75
CA VAL A 30 -10.08 6.74 2.70
C VAL A 30 -9.47 6.02 3.91
N TYR A 31 -8.35 6.53 4.36
CA TYR A 31 -7.58 6.00 5.48
C TYR A 31 -7.28 7.10 6.48
N ASP A 32 -7.42 6.79 7.77
CA ASP A 32 -6.92 7.63 8.84
C ASP A 32 -5.50 7.25 9.19
N VAL A 33 -4.62 8.22 9.37
CA VAL A 33 -3.29 8.00 9.91
C VAL A 33 -3.40 7.84 11.43
N VAL A 34 -2.83 6.74 11.94
CA VAL A 34 -2.85 6.39 13.36
C VAL A 34 -1.64 6.98 14.06
N SER A 35 -1.88 7.69 15.16
CA SER A 35 -0.81 8.15 16.04
C SER A 35 -0.24 7.00 16.85
N ILE A 36 1.08 6.85 16.86
CA ILE A 36 1.80 5.84 17.61
C ILE A 36 2.63 6.52 18.70
N LYS A 37 2.52 6.05 19.93
CA LYS A 37 3.36 6.43 21.05
C LYS A 37 3.85 5.16 21.75
N ASP A 38 5.15 5.08 22.03
CA ASP A 38 5.78 3.91 22.67
C ASP A 38 5.40 2.58 21.99
N ASN A 39 5.41 2.57 20.65
CA ASN A 39 5.02 1.44 19.79
C ASN A 39 3.57 0.97 19.97
N LYS A 40 2.70 1.80 20.54
CA LYS A 40 1.26 1.51 20.71
C LYS A 40 0.40 2.56 19.99
N PRO A 41 -0.69 2.16 19.34
CA PRO A 41 -1.64 3.10 18.79
C PRO A 41 -2.34 3.86 19.93
N VAL A 42 -2.34 5.20 19.86
CA VAL A 42 -2.94 6.08 20.86
C VAL A 42 -4.12 6.87 20.34
N GLY A 43 -4.48 6.72 19.08
CA GLY A 43 -5.62 7.39 18.47
C GLY A 43 -5.35 7.80 17.02
N LEU A 44 -6.25 8.59 16.47
CA LEU A 44 -6.11 9.12 15.12
C LEU A 44 -5.33 10.44 15.16
N SER A 45 -4.45 10.63 14.18
CA SER A 45 -3.59 11.84 14.09
C SER A 45 -4.35 13.08 13.62
N GLY A 46 -5.55 12.92 13.05
CA GLY A 46 -6.26 13.97 12.32
C GLY A 46 -5.84 14.11 10.87
N VAL A 47 -4.82 13.35 10.43
CA VAL A 47 -4.41 13.27 9.02
C VAL A 47 -5.13 12.13 8.34
N GLN A 48 -5.65 12.39 7.14
CA GLN A 48 -6.32 11.41 6.30
C GLN A 48 -5.62 11.30 4.96
N MET A 49 -5.64 10.10 4.40
CA MET A 49 -5.16 9.80 3.06
C MET A 49 -6.29 9.19 2.24
N ARG A 50 -6.44 9.61 1.00
CA ARG A 50 -7.37 9.02 0.05
C ARG A 50 -6.59 8.46 -1.13
N ILE A 51 -6.73 7.14 -1.39
CA ILE A 51 -6.15 6.48 -2.55
C ILE A 51 -7.24 6.10 -3.54
N TYR A 52 -6.97 6.34 -4.82
CA TYR A 52 -7.93 6.08 -5.89
C TYR A 52 -7.24 5.86 -7.23
N GLN A 53 -7.97 5.27 -8.17
CA GLN A 53 -7.53 5.13 -9.56
C GLN A 53 -8.25 6.13 -10.47
N LYS A 54 -7.50 6.66 -11.44
CA LYS A 54 -8.03 7.48 -12.51
C LYS A 54 -7.28 7.16 -13.80
N GLY A 55 -8.00 6.72 -14.84
CA GLY A 55 -7.37 6.35 -16.12
C GLY A 55 -6.42 5.15 -16.05
N GLY A 56 -6.55 4.30 -15.02
CA GLY A 56 -5.66 3.16 -14.78
C GLY A 56 -4.47 3.46 -13.85
N ASP A 57 -4.15 4.72 -13.63
CA ASP A 57 -3.09 5.15 -12.74
C ASP A 57 -3.59 5.35 -11.30
N TRP A 58 -2.69 5.15 -10.33
CA TRP A 58 -2.95 5.38 -8.93
C TRP A 58 -2.61 6.81 -8.52
N PHE A 59 -3.46 7.36 -7.66
CA PHE A 59 -3.29 8.70 -7.07
C PHE A 59 -3.54 8.66 -5.57
N MET A 60 -2.97 9.63 -4.88
CA MET A 60 -3.22 9.86 -3.46
C MET A 60 -3.43 11.34 -3.18
N ASP A 61 -4.44 11.64 -2.35
CA ASP A 61 -4.62 12.95 -1.76
C ASP A 61 -4.47 12.84 -0.23
N GLY A 62 -3.95 13.90 0.37
CA GLY A 62 -3.87 14.08 1.81
C GLY A 62 -4.81 15.18 2.30
N LYS A 63 -5.34 15.04 3.51
CA LYS A 63 -6.11 16.06 4.22
C LYS A 63 -5.68 16.09 5.68
N ASP A 64 -5.52 17.28 6.24
CA ASP A 64 -5.20 17.48 7.66
C ASP A 64 -6.36 18.20 8.35
N ASP A 65 -7.10 17.47 9.19
CA ASP A 65 -8.19 18.01 9.98
C ASP A 65 -7.72 18.85 11.19
N ASN A 66 -6.41 18.88 11.47
CA ASN A 66 -5.83 19.77 12.47
C ASN A 66 -5.76 21.21 11.99
N ILE A 67 -5.85 21.46 10.69
CA ILE A 67 -5.92 22.82 10.13
C ILE A 67 -7.30 23.42 10.43
N LYS A 68 -7.34 24.35 11.39
CA LYS A 68 -8.60 24.93 11.90
C LYS A 68 -9.08 26.14 11.13
N SER A 69 -8.22 26.79 10.32
CA SER A 69 -8.55 27.99 9.56
C SER A 69 -7.75 28.08 8.25
N GLY A 70 -8.11 29.05 7.41
CA GLY A 70 -7.42 29.33 6.16
C GLY A 70 -7.89 28.45 4.98
N PRO A 71 -7.28 28.66 3.79
CA PRO A 71 -7.73 28.04 2.54
C PRO A 71 -7.53 26.53 2.47
N ALA A 72 -6.69 25.97 3.33
CA ALA A 72 -6.42 24.52 3.39
C ALA A 72 -7.39 23.75 4.30
N LYS A 73 -8.20 24.44 5.12
CA LYS A 73 -9.13 23.79 6.05
C LYS A 73 -10.09 22.85 5.33
N GLY A 74 -10.08 21.58 5.74
CA GLY A 74 -10.97 20.54 5.23
C GLY A 74 -10.78 20.15 3.76
N LYS A 75 -9.72 20.64 3.09
CA LYS A 75 -9.47 20.34 1.69
C LYS A 75 -8.53 19.14 1.53
N TRP A 76 -8.74 18.43 0.43
CA TRP A 76 -7.85 17.41 -0.06
C TRP A 76 -6.80 18.01 -0.97
N PHE A 77 -5.55 17.65 -0.81
CA PHE A 77 -4.43 18.06 -1.63
C PHE A 77 -3.76 16.86 -2.27
N PRO A 78 -3.47 16.89 -3.57
CA PRO A 78 -2.76 15.81 -4.23
C PRO A 78 -1.34 15.68 -3.68
N VAL A 79 -0.90 14.45 -3.47
CA VAL A 79 0.47 14.12 -3.06
C VAL A 79 1.31 13.95 -4.32
N CYS A 80 1.99 15.02 -4.71
CA CYS A 80 2.79 15.10 -5.93
C CYS A 80 4.23 15.49 -5.61
N ASN A 81 5.15 15.16 -6.52
CA ASN A 81 6.51 15.70 -6.47
C ASN A 81 6.58 17.13 -7.01
N ALA A 82 7.76 17.75 -6.92
CA ALA A 82 8.00 19.12 -7.37
C ALA A 82 7.72 19.35 -8.88
N GLY A 83 7.71 18.28 -9.69
CA GLY A 83 7.34 18.32 -11.11
C GLY A 83 5.87 18.07 -11.39
N ASN A 84 4.99 18.15 -10.37
CA ASN A 84 3.55 17.84 -10.46
C ASN A 84 3.23 16.42 -10.98
N LYS A 85 4.17 15.48 -10.82
CA LYS A 85 3.93 14.08 -11.10
C LYS A 85 3.25 13.47 -9.88
N CYS A 86 1.97 13.20 -10.01
CA CYS A 86 1.12 12.74 -8.90
C CYS A 86 0.81 11.24 -8.99
N GLU A 87 1.14 10.60 -10.12
CA GLU A 87 0.88 9.19 -10.34
C GLU A 87 1.77 8.33 -9.47
N PHE A 88 1.15 7.34 -8.82
CA PHE A 88 1.84 6.29 -8.09
C PHE A 88 1.98 5.05 -8.98
N LYS A 89 3.16 4.46 -8.98
CA LYS A 89 3.47 3.22 -9.70
C LYS A 89 3.70 2.08 -8.72
N THR A 90 3.41 0.86 -9.16
CA THR A 90 3.73 -0.34 -8.37
C THR A 90 5.23 -0.41 -8.10
N SER A 91 5.59 -0.61 -6.84
CA SER A 91 6.98 -0.72 -6.40
C SER A 91 7.58 -2.05 -6.84
N SER A 92 8.77 -2.01 -7.40
CA SER A 92 9.57 -3.18 -7.69
C SER A 92 10.16 -3.80 -6.41
N LYS A 93 10.72 -5.01 -6.49
CA LYS A 93 11.46 -5.61 -5.37
C LYS A 93 12.64 -4.76 -4.91
N SER A 94 13.32 -4.07 -5.83
CA SER A 94 14.41 -3.16 -5.49
C SER A 94 13.91 -1.92 -4.77
N ASP A 95 12.73 -1.41 -5.13
CA ASP A 95 12.11 -0.28 -4.44
C ASP A 95 11.69 -0.66 -3.04
N LEU A 96 11.09 -1.85 -2.86
CA LEU A 96 10.73 -2.36 -1.53
C LEU A 96 11.93 -2.44 -0.58
N LYS A 97 13.11 -2.85 -1.08
CA LYS A 97 14.36 -2.85 -0.28
C LYS A 97 14.80 -1.44 0.14
N LYS A 98 14.55 -0.43 -0.69
CA LYS A 98 14.84 0.97 -0.34
C LYS A 98 13.82 1.54 0.64
N ILE A 99 12.54 1.22 0.46
CA ILE A 99 11.46 1.62 1.37
C ILE A 99 11.68 0.99 2.75
N PHE A 100 12.05 -0.30 2.79
CA PHE A 100 12.26 -1.08 4.02
C PHE A 100 13.69 -1.61 4.08
N PRO A 101 14.67 -0.80 4.47
CA PRO A 101 16.06 -1.26 4.61
C PRO A 101 16.23 -2.29 5.73
N ASP A 102 15.35 -2.25 6.75
CA ASP A 102 15.30 -3.26 7.79
C ASP A 102 14.39 -4.42 7.38
N LEU A 103 15.02 -5.58 7.10
CA LEU A 103 14.34 -6.81 6.69
C LEU A 103 13.38 -7.37 7.77
N ALA A 104 13.50 -6.94 9.03
CA ALA A 104 12.65 -7.44 10.12
C ALA A 104 11.15 -7.11 9.88
N VAL A 105 10.85 -6.00 9.20
CA VAL A 105 9.47 -5.65 8.81
C VAL A 105 8.96 -6.62 7.76
N ILE A 106 9.79 -6.98 6.78
CA ILE A 106 9.42 -7.87 5.67
C ILE A 106 9.24 -9.31 6.14
N GLN A 107 10.03 -9.75 7.11
CA GLN A 107 9.96 -11.12 7.63
C GLN A 107 8.67 -11.44 8.39
N LYS A 108 7.98 -10.43 8.91
CA LYS A 108 6.71 -10.58 9.65
C LYS A 108 5.48 -10.60 8.73
N THR A 109 5.66 -10.41 7.44
CA THR A 109 4.57 -10.34 6.46
C THR A 109 4.74 -11.43 5.41
N ASP A 110 3.64 -12.02 4.94
CA ASP A 110 3.68 -12.97 3.83
C ASP A 110 3.91 -12.25 2.52
N ASN A 111 3.23 -11.11 2.39
CA ASN A 111 3.27 -10.29 1.20
C ASN A 111 3.28 -8.81 1.58
N ILE A 112 4.19 -8.06 0.99
CA ILE A 112 4.19 -6.60 0.99
C ILE A 112 4.04 -6.15 -0.46
N GLY A 113 3.02 -5.34 -0.72
CA GLY A 113 2.86 -4.66 -1.99
C GLY A 113 2.74 -3.16 -1.77
N CYS A 114 3.49 -2.37 -2.51
CA CYS A 114 3.43 -0.92 -2.43
C CYS A 114 3.17 -0.30 -3.81
N ILE A 115 2.55 0.86 -3.78
CA ILE A 115 2.59 1.85 -4.86
C ILE A 115 3.36 3.06 -4.36
N GLN A 116 4.10 3.72 -5.23
CA GLN A 116 4.91 4.88 -4.85
C GLN A 116 5.06 5.90 -5.97
N ASN A 117 5.33 7.13 -5.57
CA ASN A 117 5.97 8.16 -6.38
C ASN A 117 7.28 8.59 -5.70
N GLU A 118 7.89 9.69 -6.11
CA GLU A 118 9.17 10.17 -5.53
C GLU A 118 9.01 10.73 -4.10
N VAL A 119 7.79 11.03 -3.67
CA VAL A 119 7.50 11.69 -2.38
C VAL A 119 7.12 10.66 -1.34
N GLN A 120 6.29 9.71 -1.72
CA GLN A 120 5.60 8.85 -0.76
C GLN A 120 5.31 7.48 -1.35
N ALA A 121 5.26 6.47 -0.47
CA ALA A 121 4.76 5.14 -0.78
C ALA A 121 3.54 4.81 0.08
N ILE A 122 2.64 3.99 -0.46
CA ILE A 122 1.57 3.35 0.28
C ILE A 122 1.76 1.86 0.15
N CYS A 123 1.74 1.16 1.27
CA CYS A 123 1.97 -0.26 1.34
C CYS A 123 0.81 -0.97 2.01
N ARG A 124 0.44 -2.10 1.42
CA ARG A 124 -0.41 -3.13 2.02
C ARG A 124 0.49 -4.23 2.57
N LEU A 125 0.21 -4.66 3.79
CA LEU A 125 0.97 -5.68 4.50
C LEU A 125 0.02 -6.79 4.94
N ASP A 126 0.25 -8.01 4.46
CA ASP A 126 -0.44 -9.20 4.93
C ASP A 126 0.44 -9.87 6.00
N SER A 127 -0.09 -10.05 7.21
CA SER A 127 0.70 -10.52 8.35
C SER A 127 0.76 -12.04 8.42
N LYS A 128 1.97 -12.59 8.59
CA LYS A 128 2.20 -14.00 8.94
C LYS A 128 1.77 -14.32 10.37
N VAL A 129 1.89 -13.34 11.25
CA VAL A 129 1.63 -13.50 12.69
C VAL A 129 0.14 -13.64 12.96
N GLN A 130 -0.69 -12.93 12.18
CA GLN A 130 -2.13 -12.97 12.33
C GLN A 130 -2.78 -13.25 10.97
N LYS A 131 -3.23 -14.47 10.76
CA LYS A 131 -3.89 -14.90 9.53
C LYS A 131 -5.12 -14.03 9.24
N GLY A 132 -5.21 -13.50 8.02
CA GLY A 132 -6.31 -12.63 7.59
C GLY A 132 -6.15 -11.17 8.01
N TYR A 133 -5.09 -10.80 8.72
CA TYR A 133 -4.80 -9.40 9.01
C TYR A 133 -4.20 -8.71 7.78
N VAL A 134 -4.82 -7.61 7.39
CA VAL A 134 -4.32 -6.72 6.35
C VAL A 134 -4.06 -5.36 6.99
N GLY A 135 -2.79 -4.97 7.06
CA GLY A 135 -2.38 -3.66 7.52
C GLY A 135 -2.10 -2.73 6.35
N TYR A 136 -2.17 -1.43 6.62
CA TYR A 136 -1.78 -0.40 5.67
C TYR A 136 -0.80 0.54 6.34
N MET A 137 0.19 1.00 5.57
CA MET A 137 1.07 2.08 6.01
C MET A 137 1.38 3.02 4.85
N THR A 138 1.70 4.24 5.18
CA THR A 138 2.30 5.18 4.27
C THR A 138 3.72 5.53 4.72
N VAL A 139 4.60 5.77 3.76
CA VAL A 139 6.01 6.05 4.01
C VAL A 139 6.40 7.33 3.29
N VAL A 140 6.88 8.32 4.04
CA VAL A 140 7.43 9.57 3.47
C VAL A 140 8.86 9.29 3.02
N LEU A 141 9.06 9.19 1.70
CA LEU A 141 10.33 8.79 1.10
C LEU A 141 11.37 9.91 1.09
N GLN A 142 10.93 11.18 1.10
CA GLN A 142 11.82 12.34 1.13
C GLN A 142 12.42 12.61 2.50
N ALA A 143 11.86 12.06 3.57
CA ALA A 143 12.42 12.15 4.91
C ALA A 143 13.65 11.23 5.05
N LYS A 144 14.64 11.69 5.83
CA LYS A 144 15.85 10.89 6.15
C LYS A 144 16.09 10.93 7.66
N PRO A 145 15.87 9.80 8.38
CA PRO A 145 15.33 8.51 7.87
C PRO A 145 13.89 8.61 7.37
N HIS A 146 13.45 7.61 6.61
CA HIS A 146 12.06 7.52 6.16
C HIS A 146 11.10 7.57 7.35
N VAL A 147 9.96 8.24 7.18
CA VAL A 147 8.90 8.30 8.20
C VAL A 147 7.81 7.31 7.81
N TYR A 148 7.55 6.36 8.71
CA TYR A 148 6.53 5.33 8.54
C TYR A 148 5.31 5.68 9.37
N MET A 149 4.14 5.66 8.75
CA MET A 149 2.87 5.97 9.43
C MET A 149 1.86 4.84 9.18
N THR A 150 1.38 4.25 10.25
CA THR A 150 0.29 3.25 10.18
C THR A 150 -1.00 3.92 9.75
N MET A 151 -1.76 3.24 8.89
CA MET A 151 -3.05 3.70 8.41
C MET A 151 -4.15 2.69 8.75
N GLN A 152 -5.32 3.21 9.10
CA GLN A 152 -6.55 2.45 9.30
C GLN A 152 -7.56 2.82 8.24
N ARG A 153 -8.04 1.83 7.48
CA ARG A 153 -9.07 2.07 6.48
C ARG A 153 -10.38 2.46 7.15
N ARG A 154 -11.03 3.50 6.64
CA ARG A 154 -12.38 3.87 7.06
C ARG A 154 -13.38 2.86 6.49
N PRO A 155 -14.40 2.48 7.28
CA PRO A 155 -15.57 1.79 6.73
C PRO A 155 -16.19 2.66 5.62
N SER A 156 -16.58 2.04 4.52
CA SER A 156 -17.35 2.67 3.43
C SER A 156 -18.78 2.85 3.82
#